data_c7f1b7c9fa10286d205438d9394767bf
#
_entry.id   c7f1b7c9fa10286d205438d9394767bf
#
_cell.length_a   1.000
_cell.length_b   1.000
_cell.length_c   1.000
_cell.angle_alpha   90.00
_cell.angle_beta   90.00
_cell.angle_gamma   90.00
#
_symmetry.space_group_name_H-M   'P 1'
#
loop_
_entity.id
_entity.type
_entity.pdbx_description
1 polymer ?
#
loop_
_entity_poly.entity_id
_entity_poly.type
_entity_poly.pdbx_seq_one_letter_code
_entity_poly.pdbx_strand_id
1 'polypeptide(L)'
;IQYANQHFGPHFSAENYLEVSNSKTYDAVFMWDVIEHLSDPSAFLAKAHKECKPGAMLYLTTGDFGALLPRLQGKKWRMIHPPTHLHYFTKKSIKKLLLDNGFETVFIKYPPVYRSLGLIYFALFILNKKPSRFHQWIYRRIPRAAAIPFNTFDIFFVGAKKISA
;
A
#
# COMPACT_ATOMS: atom_id res chain seq x y z
N ILE A 1 -10.00 1.66 16.76
CA ILE A 1 -10.74 0.39 16.74
C ILE A 1 -12.13 0.55 17.31
N GLN A 2 -12.28 1.13 18.50
CA GLN A 2 -13.60 1.35 19.14
C GLN A 2 -14.59 2.04 18.19
N TYR A 3 -14.20 3.15 17.56
CA TYR A 3 -15.01 3.85 16.57
C TYR A 3 -15.38 2.96 15.36
N ALA A 4 -14.40 2.22 14.83
CA ALA A 4 -14.65 1.34 13.69
C ALA A 4 -15.63 0.21 14.03
N ASN A 5 -15.44 -0.44 15.18
CA ASN A 5 -16.34 -1.50 15.63
C ASN A 5 -17.76 -1.00 15.92
N GLN A 6 -17.91 0.23 16.41
CA GLN A 6 -19.24 0.85 16.63
C GLN A 6 -19.98 1.14 15.32
N HIS A 7 -19.27 1.53 14.25
CA HIS A 7 -19.90 1.97 13.00
C HIS A 7 -20.00 0.86 11.94
N PHE A 8 -19.10 -0.12 11.98
CA PHE A 8 -18.96 -1.16 10.95
C PHE A 8 -19.09 -2.58 11.49
N GLY A 9 -19.44 -2.74 12.79
CA GLY A 9 -19.53 -4.04 13.44
C GLY A 9 -18.21 -4.53 14.04
N PRO A 10 -18.24 -5.59 14.87
CA PRO A 10 -17.11 -6.07 15.69
C PRO A 10 -16.10 -6.88 14.86
N HIS A 11 -15.58 -6.28 13.81
CA HIS A 11 -14.67 -6.94 12.85
C HIS A 11 -13.22 -6.44 12.92
N PHE A 12 -12.94 -5.48 13.79
CA PHE A 12 -11.64 -4.84 13.89
C PHE A 12 -10.93 -5.22 15.18
N SER A 13 -9.70 -5.68 15.10
CA SER A 13 -8.82 -6.00 16.23
C SER A 13 -7.56 -5.13 16.20
N ALA A 14 -6.99 -4.82 17.37
CA ALA A 14 -5.68 -4.17 17.56
C ALA A 14 -4.58 -5.16 17.95
N GLU A 15 -4.92 -6.42 18.01
CA GLU A 15 -3.99 -7.45 18.44
C GLU A 15 -2.86 -7.62 17.43
N ASN A 16 -1.71 -8.06 17.91
CA ASN A 16 -0.60 -8.40 17.04
C ASN A 16 -1.00 -9.63 16.19
N TYR A 17 -1.06 -9.44 14.87
CA TYR A 17 -1.47 -10.48 13.96
C TYR A 17 -0.68 -11.79 14.15
N LEU A 18 0.63 -11.72 14.44
CA LEU A 18 1.45 -12.92 14.63
C LEU A 18 1.09 -13.73 15.89
N GLU A 19 0.49 -13.08 16.89
CA GLU A 19 0.15 -13.68 18.19
C GLU A 19 -1.29 -14.22 18.22
N VAL A 20 -2.18 -13.66 17.38
CA VAL A 20 -3.58 -14.10 17.32
C VAL A 20 -3.69 -15.49 16.71
N SER A 21 -4.38 -16.38 17.37
CA SER A 21 -4.72 -17.70 16.83
C SER A 21 -6.10 -17.64 16.18
N ASN A 22 -6.16 -17.81 14.86
CA ASN A 22 -7.41 -17.91 14.13
C ASN A 22 -7.73 -19.36 13.79
N SER A 23 -8.94 -19.80 14.15
CA SER A 23 -9.50 -21.08 13.69
C SER A 23 -10.14 -20.97 12.29
N LYS A 24 -10.30 -19.75 11.79
CA LYS A 24 -10.90 -19.48 10.46
C LYS A 24 -9.87 -19.58 9.36
N THR A 25 -10.31 -20.03 8.19
CA THR A 25 -9.52 -19.96 6.95
C THR A 25 -10.11 -18.94 6.00
N TYR A 26 -9.26 -18.29 5.22
CA TYR A 26 -9.62 -17.15 4.37
C TYR A 26 -9.50 -17.49 2.88
N ASP A 27 -10.40 -16.96 2.08
CA ASP A 27 -10.36 -17.04 0.61
C ASP A 27 -9.45 -15.94 0.02
N ALA A 28 -9.26 -14.85 0.76
CA ALA A 28 -8.35 -13.76 0.37
C ALA A 28 -7.78 -13.03 1.58
N VAL A 29 -6.55 -12.55 1.43
CA VAL A 29 -5.87 -11.67 2.39
C VAL A 29 -5.47 -10.38 1.66
N PHE A 30 -5.63 -9.24 2.33
CA PHE A 30 -5.30 -7.92 1.79
C PHE A 30 -4.30 -7.20 2.68
N MET A 31 -3.24 -6.65 2.10
CA MET A 31 -2.21 -5.87 2.76
C MET A 31 -2.00 -4.55 2.00
N TRP A 32 -2.73 -3.51 2.37
CA TRP A 32 -2.63 -2.20 1.73
C TRP A 32 -1.59 -1.35 2.44
N ASP A 33 -0.42 -1.12 1.79
CA ASP A 33 0.69 -0.34 2.33
C ASP A 33 1.08 -0.82 3.77
N VAL A 34 1.26 -2.13 3.92
CA VAL A 34 1.56 -2.79 5.20
C VAL A 34 2.93 -3.45 5.18
N ILE A 35 3.26 -4.18 4.11
CA ILE A 35 4.41 -5.10 4.07
C ILE A 35 5.75 -4.39 4.27
N GLU A 36 5.86 -3.14 3.85
CA GLU A 36 7.05 -2.29 4.04
C GLU A 36 7.29 -1.88 5.49
N HIS A 37 6.27 -1.94 6.33
CA HIS A 37 6.33 -1.56 7.74
C HIS A 37 6.60 -2.74 8.68
N LEU A 38 6.50 -3.97 8.19
CA LEU A 38 6.65 -5.16 9.02
C LEU A 38 8.11 -5.38 9.40
N SER A 39 8.36 -5.74 10.65
CA SER A 39 9.71 -6.14 11.09
C SER A 39 10.14 -7.46 10.45
N ASP A 40 9.21 -8.40 10.28
CA ASP A 40 9.43 -9.69 9.63
C ASP A 40 8.31 -9.99 8.62
N PRO A 41 8.42 -9.52 7.37
CA PRO A 41 7.44 -9.80 6.32
C PRO A 41 7.25 -11.30 6.04
N SER A 42 8.31 -12.12 6.20
CA SER A 42 8.21 -13.57 5.97
C SER A 42 7.33 -14.24 7.02
N ALA A 43 7.48 -13.91 8.30
CA ALA A 43 6.63 -14.45 9.35
C ALA A 43 5.14 -14.12 9.11
N PHE A 44 4.84 -12.87 8.69
CA PHE A 44 3.46 -12.48 8.34
C PHE A 44 2.92 -13.26 7.14
N LEU A 45 3.71 -13.44 6.09
CA LEU A 45 3.31 -14.19 4.90
C LEU A 45 3.15 -15.68 5.20
N ALA A 46 4.04 -16.28 5.98
CA ALA A 46 3.95 -17.68 6.39
C ALA A 46 2.66 -17.93 7.21
N LYS A 47 2.32 -17.03 8.13
CA LYS A 47 1.06 -17.10 8.88
C LYS A 47 -0.14 -16.92 7.96
N ALA A 48 -0.13 -15.93 7.07
CA ALA A 48 -1.20 -15.74 6.08
C ALA A 48 -1.36 -16.97 5.20
N HIS A 49 -0.26 -17.60 4.76
CA HIS A 49 -0.31 -18.84 4.00
C HIS A 49 -1.00 -19.96 4.80
N LYS A 50 -0.65 -20.13 6.07
CA LYS A 50 -1.27 -21.16 6.95
C LYS A 50 -2.77 -20.93 7.12
N GLU A 51 -3.21 -19.66 7.24
CA GLU A 51 -4.61 -19.29 7.44
C GLU A 51 -5.43 -19.18 6.15
N CYS A 52 -4.80 -19.27 4.99
CA CYS A 52 -5.47 -19.25 3.70
C CYS A 52 -5.94 -20.65 3.28
N LYS A 53 -7.11 -20.72 2.63
CA LYS A 53 -7.57 -21.93 1.93
C LYS A 53 -6.65 -22.26 0.75
N PRO A 54 -6.60 -23.52 0.28
CA PRO A 54 -5.93 -23.86 -0.99
C PRO A 54 -6.44 -22.96 -2.12
N GLY A 55 -5.53 -22.36 -2.90
CA GLY A 55 -5.88 -21.48 -4.01
C GLY A 55 -6.35 -20.08 -3.63
N ALA A 56 -6.36 -19.73 -2.35
CA ALA A 56 -6.68 -18.37 -1.88
C ALA A 56 -5.74 -17.31 -2.47
N MET A 57 -6.24 -16.08 -2.55
CA MET A 57 -5.50 -14.94 -3.11
C MET A 57 -4.94 -14.04 -2.01
N LEU A 58 -3.70 -13.62 -2.20
CA LEU A 58 -3.08 -12.53 -1.45
C LEU A 58 -2.97 -11.31 -2.35
N TYR A 59 -3.46 -10.18 -1.86
CA TYR A 59 -3.35 -8.88 -2.54
C TYR A 59 -2.58 -7.91 -1.67
N LEU A 60 -1.60 -7.21 -2.25
CA LEU A 60 -0.85 -6.21 -1.53
C LEU A 60 -0.48 -5.00 -2.40
N THR A 61 -0.31 -3.86 -1.76
CA THR A 61 0.33 -2.67 -2.34
C THR A 61 1.59 -2.32 -1.57
N THR A 62 2.59 -1.84 -2.28
CA THR A 62 3.80 -1.24 -1.69
C THR A 62 4.60 -0.47 -2.75
N GLY A 63 5.61 0.26 -2.34
CA GLY A 63 6.47 1.02 -3.25
C GLY A 63 7.39 0.13 -4.10
N ASP A 64 7.56 0.50 -5.39
CA ASP A 64 8.56 -0.11 -6.28
C ASP A 64 9.85 0.70 -6.29
N PHE A 65 10.82 0.30 -5.48
CA PHE A 65 12.16 0.89 -5.44
C PHE A 65 12.94 0.72 -6.75
N GLY A 66 12.54 -0.24 -7.59
CA GLY A 66 13.11 -0.49 -8.90
C GLY A 66 12.55 0.39 -10.02
N ALA A 67 11.49 1.16 -9.79
CA ALA A 67 10.86 2.03 -10.77
C ALA A 67 11.74 3.22 -11.17
N LEU A 68 11.35 3.93 -12.24
CA LEU A 68 12.13 5.07 -12.75
C LEU A 68 12.14 6.25 -11.75
N LEU A 69 10.99 6.55 -11.15
CA LEU A 69 10.87 7.70 -10.25
C LEU A 69 11.79 7.59 -9.01
N PRO A 70 11.85 6.48 -8.26
CA PRO A 70 12.81 6.29 -7.19
C PRO A 70 14.26 6.43 -7.62
N ARG A 71 14.60 5.93 -8.83
CA ARG A 71 15.97 6.03 -9.37
C ARG A 71 16.38 7.48 -9.63
N LEU A 72 15.43 8.32 -10.12
CA LEU A 72 15.68 9.74 -10.37
C LEU A 72 15.71 10.56 -9.08
N GLN A 73 14.86 10.25 -8.11
CA GLN A 73 14.75 11.01 -6.87
C GLN A 73 15.74 10.57 -5.78
N GLY A 74 16.24 9.32 -5.85
CA GLY A 74 17.14 8.76 -4.85
C GLY A 74 16.56 8.88 -3.43
N LYS A 75 17.33 9.40 -2.51
CA LYS A 75 16.92 9.60 -1.09
C LYS A 75 15.72 10.56 -0.91
N LYS A 76 15.35 11.33 -1.93
CA LYS A 76 14.20 12.25 -1.89
C LYS A 76 12.88 11.58 -2.31
N TRP A 77 12.92 10.31 -2.72
CA TRP A 77 11.70 9.59 -3.04
C TRP A 77 10.81 9.48 -1.81
N ARG A 78 9.53 9.83 -1.97
CA ARG A 78 8.55 9.96 -0.87
C ARG A 78 8.36 8.68 -0.03
N MET A 79 8.67 7.51 -0.59
CA MET A 79 8.58 6.24 0.15
C MET A 79 9.82 5.96 1.01
N ILE A 80 10.90 6.74 0.87
CA ILE A 80 12.04 6.67 1.80
C ILE A 80 11.69 7.45 3.07
N HIS A 81 11.12 6.74 4.03
CA HIS A 81 10.56 7.32 5.24
C HIS A 81 10.96 6.52 6.51
N PRO A 82 12.27 6.44 6.83
CA PRO A 82 12.70 5.82 8.09
C PRO A 82 12.22 6.64 9.30
N PRO A 83 11.89 6.02 10.43
CA PRO A 83 11.97 4.58 10.70
C PRO A 83 10.71 3.78 10.34
N THR A 84 9.69 4.38 9.70
CA THR A 84 8.41 3.71 9.47
C THR A 84 8.45 2.71 8.34
N HIS A 85 9.16 3.02 7.24
CA HIS A 85 9.39 2.06 6.15
C HIS A 85 10.70 1.32 6.40
N LEU A 86 10.58 0.04 6.75
CA LEU A 86 11.71 -0.84 7.07
C LEU A 86 12.25 -1.56 5.82
N HIS A 87 11.38 -1.79 4.83
CA HIS A 87 11.71 -2.53 3.61
C HIS A 87 11.38 -1.74 2.35
N TYR A 88 12.25 -1.90 1.34
CA TYR A 88 12.10 -1.28 0.02
C TYR A 88 12.10 -2.38 -1.03
N PHE A 89 10.94 -2.64 -1.60
CA PHE A 89 10.77 -3.75 -2.53
C PHE A 89 10.99 -3.32 -3.98
N THR A 90 11.48 -4.27 -4.78
CA THR A 90 11.45 -4.24 -6.23
C THR A 90 10.53 -5.35 -6.71
N LYS A 91 10.12 -5.34 -7.98
CA LYS A 91 9.36 -6.47 -8.57
C LYS A 91 10.05 -7.81 -8.34
N LYS A 92 11.38 -7.85 -8.43
CA LYS A 92 12.17 -9.08 -8.25
C LYS A 92 12.13 -9.55 -6.79
N SER A 93 12.37 -8.63 -5.85
CA SER A 93 12.43 -9.00 -4.42
C SER A 93 11.07 -9.37 -3.86
N ILE A 94 9.98 -8.67 -4.25
CA ILE A 94 8.64 -9.02 -3.78
C ILE A 94 8.18 -10.37 -4.34
N LYS A 95 8.45 -10.68 -5.63
CA LYS A 95 8.15 -11.99 -6.22
C LYS A 95 8.88 -13.12 -5.48
N LYS A 96 10.17 -12.91 -5.19
CA LYS A 96 10.96 -13.89 -4.44
C LYS A 96 10.41 -14.08 -3.04
N LEU A 97 10.14 -13.02 -2.31
CA LEU A 97 9.58 -13.09 -0.95
C LEU A 97 8.25 -13.85 -0.93
N LEU A 98 7.36 -13.56 -1.88
CA LEU A 98 6.07 -14.26 -2.00
C LEU A 98 6.26 -15.74 -2.29
N LEU A 99 7.12 -16.09 -3.25
CA LEU A 99 7.40 -17.47 -3.63
C LEU A 99 8.02 -18.27 -2.47
N ASP A 100 8.99 -17.69 -1.77
CA ASP A 100 9.65 -18.31 -0.61
C ASP A 100 8.65 -18.61 0.54
N ASN A 101 7.50 -17.91 0.56
CA ASN A 101 6.43 -18.09 1.54
C ASN A 101 5.17 -18.78 0.98
N GLY A 102 5.28 -19.50 -0.15
CA GLY A 102 4.22 -20.34 -0.69
C GLY A 102 3.15 -19.59 -1.48
N PHE A 103 3.46 -18.39 -2.00
CA PHE A 103 2.56 -17.62 -2.86
C PHE A 103 3.17 -17.40 -4.25
N GLU A 104 2.48 -17.84 -5.29
CA GLU A 104 2.87 -17.58 -6.68
C GLU A 104 2.28 -16.25 -7.17
N THR A 105 3.12 -15.36 -7.69
CA THR A 105 2.65 -14.08 -8.23
C THR A 105 1.87 -14.27 -9.52
N VAL A 106 0.59 -13.88 -9.52
CA VAL A 106 -0.30 -13.93 -10.68
C VAL A 106 -0.15 -12.66 -11.53
N PHE A 107 -0.09 -11.49 -10.88
CA PHE A 107 0.11 -10.24 -11.59
C PHE A 107 0.81 -9.19 -10.72
N ILE A 108 1.45 -8.23 -11.39
CA ILE A 108 1.91 -6.95 -10.82
C ILE A 108 1.43 -5.84 -11.74
N LYS A 109 0.65 -4.90 -11.19
CA LYS A 109 0.09 -3.75 -11.91
C LYS A 109 0.43 -2.45 -11.19
N TYR A 110 0.34 -1.34 -11.90
CA TYR A 110 0.46 0.02 -11.34
C TYR A 110 -0.88 0.72 -11.51
N PRO A 111 -1.78 0.61 -10.52
CA PRO A 111 -3.08 1.26 -10.62
C PRO A 111 -2.93 2.77 -10.55
N PRO A 112 -3.71 3.53 -11.33
CA PRO A 112 -3.79 4.96 -11.14
C PRO A 112 -4.49 5.28 -9.81
N VAL A 113 -4.04 6.34 -9.17
CA VAL A 113 -4.71 6.92 -8.00
C VAL A 113 -5.44 8.18 -8.44
N TYR A 114 -6.73 8.27 -8.13
CA TYR A 114 -7.48 9.50 -8.42
C TYR A 114 -7.07 10.59 -7.43
N ARG A 115 -6.57 11.70 -7.95
CA ARG A 115 -6.16 12.86 -7.17
C ARG A 115 -7.04 14.06 -7.48
N SER A 116 -7.59 14.68 -6.45
CA SER A 116 -8.32 15.93 -6.58
C SER A 116 -7.40 17.01 -7.17
N LEU A 117 -7.89 17.75 -8.17
CA LEU A 117 -7.17 18.89 -8.74
C LEU A 117 -6.84 19.93 -7.66
N GLY A 118 -7.73 20.12 -6.70
CA GLY A 118 -7.47 20.98 -5.54
C GLY A 118 -6.27 20.50 -4.71
N LEU A 119 -6.16 19.21 -4.45
CA LEU A 119 -5.04 18.65 -3.71
C LEU A 119 -3.72 18.80 -4.46
N ILE A 120 -3.73 18.58 -5.77
CA ILE A 120 -2.56 18.76 -6.63
C ILE A 120 -2.13 20.23 -6.61
N TYR A 121 -3.08 21.16 -6.82
CA TYR A 121 -2.79 22.59 -6.77
C TYR A 121 -2.26 23.03 -5.41
N PHE A 122 -2.87 22.55 -4.32
CA PHE A 122 -2.42 22.79 -2.95
C PHE A 122 -0.98 22.35 -2.73
N ALA A 123 -0.64 21.14 -3.14
CA ALA A 123 0.70 20.57 -2.99
C ALA A 123 1.76 21.35 -3.79
N LEU A 124 1.41 21.82 -4.99
CA LEU A 124 2.35 22.53 -5.87
C LEU A 124 2.56 24.00 -5.48
N PHE A 125 1.52 24.70 -5.01
CA PHE A 125 1.53 26.16 -4.89
C PHE A 125 1.26 26.69 -3.48
N ILE A 126 0.76 25.87 -2.55
CA ILE A 126 0.37 26.31 -1.21
C ILE A 126 1.18 25.60 -0.13
N LEU A 127 1.31 24.28 -0.23
CA LEU A 127 1.99 23.48 0.80
C LEU A 127 3.46 23.92 0.96
N ASN A 128 3.86 24.22 2.20
CA ASN A 128 5.21 24.66 2.56
C ASN A 128 5.71 25.92 1.82
N LYS A 129 4.78 26.73 1.32
CA LYS A 129 5.07 28.01 0.64
C LYS A 129 4.31 29.14 1.32
N LYS A 130 4.71 30.38 1.05
CA LYS A 130 3.92 31.57 1.40
C LYS A 130 3.01 31.92 0.20
N PRO A 131 1.79 31.35 0.12
CA PRO A 131 0.96 31.52 -1.06
C PRO A 131 0.47 32.95 -1.15
N SER A 132 0.53 33.55 -2.34
CA SER A 132 -0.09 34.82 -2.62
C SER A 132 -1.62 34.75 -2.51
N ARG A 133 -2.29 35.89 -2.34
CA ARG A 133 -3.77 35.98 -2.35
C ARG A 133 -4.37 35.39 -3.65
N PHE A 134 -3.65 35.48 -4.76
CA PHE A 134 -4.03 34.92 -6.05
C PHE A 134 -4.07 33.39 -6.01
N HIS A 135 -3.05 32.69 -5.48
CA HIS A 135 -3.05 31.23 -5.34
C HIS A 135 -4.15 30.74 -4.40
N GLN A 136 -4.41 31.45 -3.30
CA GLN A 136 -5.51 31.14 -2.39
C GLN A 136 -6.89 31.30 -3.07
N TRP A 137 -7.05 32.33 -3.90
CA TRP A 137 -8.28 32.58 -4.65
C TRP A 137 -8.53 31.49 -5.69
N ILE A 138 -7.51 31.07 -6.48
CA ILE A 138 -7.63 29.94 -7.42
C ILE A 138 -8.03 28.67 -6.69
N TYR A 139 -7.32 28.33 -5.60
CA TYR A 139 -7.56 27.11 -4.84
C TYR A 139 -9.02 26.99 -4.36
N ARG A 140 -9.60 28.11 -3.91
CA ARG A 140 -11.01 28.14 -3.47
C ARG A 140 -12.00 27.91 -4.59
N ARG A 141 -11.62 28.07 -5.86
CA ARG A 141 -12.47 27.94 -7.04
C ARG A 141 -12.33 26.59 -7.75
N ILE A 142 -11.32 25.81 -7.39
CA ILE A 142 -11.17 24.46 -7.94
C ILE A 142 -12.33 23.59 -7.44
N PRO A 143 -13.12 22.97 -8.34
CA PRO A 143 -14.20 22.07 -7.94
C PRO A 143 -13.65 20.91 -7.09
N ARG A 144 -14.24 20.68 -5.92
CA ARG A 144 -13.79 19.61 -5.00
C ARG A 144 -13.93 18.22 -5.59
N ALA A 145 -14.94 18.02 -6.44
CA ALA A 145 -15.19 16.75 -7.12
C ALA A 145 -14.28 16.52 -8.34
N ALA A 146 -13.56 17.55 -8.82
CA ALA A 146 -12.67 17.40 -9.96
C ALA A 146 -11.43 16.57 -9.55
N ALA A 147 -11.35 15.36 -10.08
CA ALA A 147 -10.25 14.45 -9.86
C ALA A 147 -9.74 13.89 -11.19
N ILE A 148 -8.44 13.71 -11.29
CA ILE A 148 -7.80 13.09 -12.45
C ILE A 148 -7.09 11.81 -12.04
N PRO A 149 -7.04 10.80 -12.92
CA PRO A 149 -6.19 9.65 -12.70
C PRO A 149 -4.72 10.08 -12.77
N PHE A 150 -3.99 9.77 -11.72
CA PHE A 150 -2.57 10.10 -11.63
C PHE A 150 -1.80 8.82 -11.29
N ASN A 151 -0.76 8.53 -12.06
CA ASN A 151 0.09 7.38 -11.83
C ASN A 151 1.56 7.77 -11.96
N THR A 152 2.29 7.54 -10.90
CA THR A 152 3.74 7.75 -10.84
C THR A 152 4.52 6.48 -11.19
N PHE A 153 3.83 5.35 -11.39
CA PHE A 153 4.41 4.03 -11.66
C PHE A 153 5.46 3.58 -10.65
N ASP A 154 5.33 4.05 -9.41
CA ASP A 154 6.24 3.76 -8.31
C ASP A 154 5.56 3.07 -7.10
N ILE A 155 4.26 2.77 -7.22
CA ILE A 155 3.53 1.89 -6.31
C ILE A 155 2.92 0.77 -7.13
N PHE A 156 3.22 -0.46 -6.80
CA PHE A 156 2.62 -1.60 -7.46
C PHE A 156 1.54 -2.26 -6.61
N PHE A 157 0.59 -2.83 -7.30
CA PHE A 157 -0.43 -3.72 -6.78
C PHE A 157 -0.10 -5.13 -7.25
N VAL A 158 0.07 -6.04 -6.30
CA VAL A 158 0.41 -7.43 -6.54
C VAL A 158 -0.77 -8.30 -6.17
N GLY A 159 -1.11 -9.24 -7.05
CA GLY A 159 -1.96 -10.38 -6.74
C GLY A 159 -1.13 -11.65 -6.80
N ALA A 160 -1.18 -12.45 -5.74
CA ALA A 160 -0.50 -13.72 -5.65
C ALA A 160 -1.45 -14.81 -5.17
N LYS A 161 -1.27 -16.03 -5.63
CA LYS A 161 -2.11 -17.18 -5.31
C LYS A 161 -1.35 -18.13 -4.40
N LYS A 162 -2.01 -18.61 -3.35
CA LYS A 162 -1.46 -19.69 -2.51
C LYS A 162 -1.16 -20.92 -3.36
N ILE A 163 0.09 -21.38 -3.31
CA ILE A 163 0.51 -22.65 -3.91
C ILE A 163 -0.02 -23.77 -3.00
N SER A 164 -0.75 -24.70 -3.59
CA SER A 164 -1.09 -25.94 -2.90
C SER A 164 0.17 -26.77 -2.77
N ALA A 165 0.43 -27.26 -1.57
CA ALA A 165 1.48 -28.24 -1.34
C ALA A 165 1.12 -29.57 -2.02
#